data_b9ef0c1f2da5ee4ac10db9544e089cd3
#
_entry.id   b9ef0c1f2da5ee4ac10db9544e089cd3
#
_cell.length_a   1.000
_cell.length_b   1.000
_cell.length_c   1.000
_cell.angle_alpha   90.00
_cell.angle_beta   90.00
_cell.angle_gamma   90.00
#
_symmetry.space_group_name_H-M   'P 1'
#
loop_
_entity.id
_entity.type
_entity.pdbx_description
1 polymer ?
#
loop_
_entity_poly.entity_id
_entity_poly.type
_entity_poly.pdbx_seq_one_letter_code
_entity_poly.pdbx_strand_id
1 'polypeptide(L)'
;VADSIERLDSLSLVKAKNEGLAYAQSHKRKSYTHTFTTNRDTSFQSVTTLRYGHLLSKDTYLLMMKRNEPPWHTLLNIYILKNGQFRLLYQGENIEGDFEFLGDTLRDINGDGYKDYVIHLYPSSGCCRRNVYRVLLFDPHRSQFGEVQEFINPTFYPRRKLILGVEYGQPGEVPLYKFRWNGMKIDTIEFIHILNGKKGRYLRTTHDMYLPTAEDGIVLKSVPKEYRSIEDFAWFMGKY
;
A
#
# COMPACT_ATOMS: atom_id res chain seq x y z
N VAL A 1 13.29 -26.15 -21.67
CA VAL A 1 12.36 -25.13 -22.24
C VAL A 1 11.97 -24.15 -21.15
N ALA A 2 11.62 -24.57 -19.92
CA ALA A 2 11.28 -23.67 -18.81
C ALA A 2 12.47 -22.75 -18.44
N ASP A 3 13.64 -23.31 -18.22
CA ASP A 3 14.87 -22.55 -17.88
C ASP A 3 15.27 -21.51 -18.96
N SER A 4 14.96 -21.80 -20.23
CA SER A 4 15.25 -20.85 -21.32
C SER A 4 14.24 -19.70 -21.37
N ILE A 5 13.00 -19.93 -21.00
CA ILE A 5 11.94 -18.91 -20.90
C ILE A 5 12.24 -17.97 -19.72
N GLU A 6 12.51 -18.49 -18.52
CA GLU A 6 12.90 -17.67 -17.35
C GLU A 6 14.14 -16.81 -17.62
N ARG A 7 15.13 -17.35 -18.34
CA ARG A 7 16.33 -16.60 -18.70
C ARG A 7 16.06 -15.48 -19.69
N LEU A 8 15.19 -15.68 -20.68
CA LEU A 8 14.77 -14.65 -21.63
C LEU A 8 13.94 -13.56 -20.95
N ASP A 9 13.09 -13.95 -20.00
CA ASP A 9 12.29 -13.04 -19.20
C ASP A 9 13.18 -12.13 -18.36
N SER A 10 14.15 -12.68 -17.67
CA SER A 10 15.15 -11.91 -16.91
C SER A 10 15.92 -10.91 -17.77
N LEU A 11 16.33 -11.30 -18.99
CA LEU A 11 17.08 -10.42 -19.91
C LEU A 11 16.21 -9.25 -20.42
N SER A 12 14.93 -9.50 -20.75
CA SER A 12 14.02 -8.43 -21.21
C SER A 12 13.71 -7.41 -20.12
N LEU A 13 13.58 -7.86 -18.87
CA LEU A 13 13.40 -7.00 -17.70
C LEU A 13 14.61 -6.10 -17.47
N VAL A 14 15.81 -6.65 -17.59
CA VAL A 14 17.06 -5.87 -17.48
C VAL A 14 17.15 -4.85 -18.62
N LYS A 15 16.78 -5.22 -19.85
CA LYS A 15 16.76 -4.33 -21.01
C LYS A 15 15.79 -3.15 -20.77
N ALA A 16 14.53 -3.41 -20.41
CA ALA A 16 13.54 -2.38 -20.15
C ALA A 16 13.98 -1.43 -19.01
N LYS A 17 14.59 -1.96 -17.96
CA LYS A 17 15.16 -1.16 -16.87
C LYS A 17 16.28 -0.24 -17.37
N ASN A 18 17.21 -0.75 -18.17
CA ASN A 18 18.33 0.02 -18.68
C ASN A 18 17.88 1.11 -19.67
N GLU A 19 16.91 0.82 -20.54
CA GLU A 19 16.30 1.78 -21.45
C GLU A 19 15.61 2.91 -20.67
N GLY A 20 14.84 2.58 -19.63
CA GLY A 20 14.19 3.55 -18.76
C GLY A 20 15.17 4.44 -18.01
N LEU A 21 16.25 3.88 -17.47
CA LEU A 21 17.31 4.66 -16.81
C LEU A 21 18.07 5.56 -17.79
N ALA A 22 18.38 5.08 -18.99
CA ALA A 22 19.02 5.87 -20.05
C ALA A 22 18.15 7.05 -20.48
N TYR A 23 16.84 6.81 -20.68
CA TYR A 23 15.88 7.86 -20.97
C TYR A 23 15.84 8.89 -19.83
N ALA A 24 15.69 8.46 -18.59
CA ALA A 24 15.65 9.34 -17.44
C ALA A 24 16.94 10.15 -17.28
N GLN A 25 18.10 9.56 -17.55
CA GLN A 25 19.39 10.22 -17.46
C GLN A 25 19.52 11.38 -18.46
N SER A 26 18.94 11.26 -19.65
CA SER A 26 18.95 12.31 -20.68
C SER A 26 17.86 13.39 -20.47
N HIS A 27 16.85 13.14 -19.62
CA HIS A 27 15.68 14.01 -19.44
C HIS A 27 15.53 14.56 -18.01
N LYS A 28 16.60 14.87 -17.30
CA LYS A 28 16.59 15.30 -15.87
C LYS A 28 16.14 16.75 -15.61
N ARG A 29 15.85 17.54 -16.64
CA ARG A 29 15.63 19.00 -16.46
C ARG A 29 14.21 19.40 -16.08
N LYS A 30 13.18 18.56 -16.36
CA LYS A 30 11.76 18.85 -16.09
C LYS A 30 11.06 17.59 -15.61
N SER A 31 10.04 17.76 -14.78
CA SER A 31 9.16 16.66 -14.41
C SER A 31 8.39 16.13 -15.62
N TYR A 32 8.24 14.82 -15.71
CA TYR A 32 7.53 14.16 -16.81
C TYR A 32 6.90 12.85 -16.37
N THR A 33 5.96 12.37 -17.19
CA THR A 33 5.56 10.97 -17.27
C THR A 33 5.83 10.49 -18.69
N HIS A 34 6.48 9.35 -18.84
CA HIS A 34 6.82 8.75 -20.12
C HIS A 34 6.53 7.27 -20.09
N THR A 35 5.86 6.76 -21.11
CA THR A 35 5.53 5.33 -21.24
C THR A 35 6.09 4.80 -22.53
N PHE A 36 6.71 3.63 -22.48
CA PHE A 36 7.21 2.93 -23.66
C PHE A 36 6.99 1.43 -23.51
N THR A 37 7.02 0.74 -24.62
CA THR A 37 6.84 -0.71 -24.71
C THR A 37 8.15 -1.34 -25.12
N THR A 38 8.58 -2.35 -24.40
CA THR A 38 9.70 -3.21 -24.79
C THR A 38 9.12 -4.50 -25.36
N ASN A 39 9.36 -4.74 -26.66
CA ASN A 39 8.93 -5.97 -27.30
C ASN A 39 9.87 -7.11 -26.90
N ARG A 40 9.26 -8.24 -26.60
CA ARG A 40 9.93 -9.54 -26.53
C ARG A 40 9.75 -10.24 -27.87
N ASP A 41 10.66 -11.12 -28.20
CA ASP A 41 10.54 -12.04 -29.36
C ASP A 41 9.39 -13.06 -29.18
N THR A 42 8.74 -13.06 -28.03
CA THR A 42 7.57 -13.84 -27.66
C THR A 42 6.33 -12.95 -27.57
N SER A 43 5.14 -13.53 -27.58
CA SER A 43 3.81 -12.89 -27.62
C SER A 43 3.51 -11.85 -26.52
N PHE A 44 4.45 -11.55 -25.64
CA PHE A 44 4.25 -10.65 -24.50
C PHE A 44 5.01 -9.33 -24.67
N GLN A 45 4.33 -8.24 -24.36
CA GLN A 45 4.91 -6.90 -24.35
C GLN A 45 5.01 -6.41 -22.90
N SER A 46 6.16 -5.87 -22.52
CA SER A 46 6.33 -5.18 -21.23
C SER A 46 6.09 -3.70 -21.42
N VAL A 47 5.20 -3.12 -20.63
CA VAL A 47 4.90 -1.67 -20.62
C VAL A 47 5.62 -1.03 -19.46
N THR A 48 6.54 -0.12 -19.75
CA THR A 48 7.29 0.64 -18.75
C THR A 48 6.77 2.07 -18.67
N THR A 49 6.37 2.49 -17.46
CA THR A 49 5.98 3.87 -17.17
C THR A 49 6.99 4.51 -16.23
N LEU A 50 7.55 5.64 -16.66
CA LEU A 50 8.45 6.48 -15.89
C LEU A 50 7.69 7.69 -15.37
N ARG A 51 7.80 7.99 -14.09
CA ARG A 51 7.36 9.27 -13.48
C ARG A 51 8.57 9.91 -12.82
N TYR A 52 8.94 11.08 -13.28
CA TYR A 52 10.09 11.81 -12.76
C TYR A 52 9.68 13.20 -12.27
N GLY A 53 10.23 13.62 -11.14
CA GLY A 53 9.97 14.94 -10.57
C GLY A 53 10.12 14.98 -9.06
N HIS A 54 9.61 16.06 -8.46
CA HIS A 54 9.48 16.22 -7.01
C HIS A 54 8.29 15.41 -6.48
N LEU A 55 8.43 14.08 -6.45
CA LEU A 55 7.30 13.19 -6.21
C LEU A 55 6.95 13.05 -4.72
N LEU A 56 7.95 13.01 -3.82
CA LEU A 56 7.77 12.84 -2.37
C LEU A 56 7.93 14.15 -1.60
N SER A 57 8.91 14.97 -1.97
CA SER A 57 9.21 16.26 -1.34
C SER A 57 9.55 17.32 -2.38
N LYS A 58 9.58 18.59 -1.98
CA LYS A 58 9.94 19.71 -2.87
C LYS A 58 11.44 19.76 -3.20
N ASP A 59 12.26 19.16 -2.37
CA ASP A 59 13.72 19.28 -2.43
C ASP A 59 14.41 18.10 -3.13
N THR A 60 13.64 17.06 -3.47
CA THR A 60 14.23 15.81 -3.94
C THR A 60 13.58 15.36 -5.25
N TYR A 61 14.39 15.18 -6.27
CA TYR A 61 13.95 14.55 -7.52
C TYR A 61 14.00 13.03 -7.41
N LEU A 62 12.90 12.40 -7.81
CA LEU A 62 12.77 10.95 -7.87
C LEU A 62 12.36 10.49 -9.24
N LEU A 63 12.75 9.27 -9.56
CA LEU A 63 12.26 8.52 -10.69
C LEU A 63 11.53 7.27 -10.18
N MET A 64 10.25 7.17 -10.46
CA MET A 64 9.47 5.94 -10.31
C MET A 64 9.40 5.25 -11.67
N MET A 65 9.86 4.02 -11.72
CA MET A 65 9.82 3.16 -12.89
C MET A 65 8.92 1.97 -12.59
N LYS A 66 7.77 1.94 -13.22
CA LYS A 66 6.80 0.85 -13.11
C LYS A 66 6.81 0.06 -14.41
N ARG A 67 7.04 -1.24 -14.31
CA ARG A 67 7.05 -2.16 -15.43
C ARG A 67 5.95 -3.17 -15.26
N ASN A 68 4.99 -3.17 -16.16
CA ASN A 68 3.88 -4.12 -16.18
C ASN A 68 4.18 -5.18 -17.22
N GLU A 69 4.18 -6.41 -16.80
CA GLU A 69 4.36 -7.59 -17.64
C GLU A 69 3.07 -8.42 -17.63
N PRO A 70 2.32 -8.40 -18.72
CA PRO A 70 1.15 -9.25 -18.80
C PRO A 70 1.54 -10.75 -18.67
N PRO A 71 0.70 -11.55 -18.01
CA PRO A 71 -0.58 -11.13 -17.47
C PRO A 71 -0.55 -10.69 -15.99
N TRP A 72 0.58 -10.88 -15.22
CA TRP A 72 0.50 -10.97 -13.77
C TRP A 72 1.62 -10.25 -12.99
N HIS A 73 2.50 -9.51 -13.64
CA HIS A 73 3.72 -9.03 -13.00
C HIS A 73 3.83 -7.51 -13.04
N THR A 74 3.91 -6.87 -11.90
CA THR A 74 4.25 -5.46 -11.77
C THR A 74 5.53 -5.30 -10.98
N LEU A 75 6.57 -4.76 -11.61
CA LEU A 75 7.84 -4.43 -10.97
C LEU A 75 7.93 -2.93 -10.77
N LEU A 76 8.24 -2.50 -9.56
CA LEU A 76 8.46 -1.11 -9.21
C LEU A 76 9.90 -0.87 -8.78
N ASN A 77 10.53 0.11 -9.39
CA ASN A 77 11.79 0.66 -8.91
C ASN A 77 11.61 2.16 -8.62
N ILE A 78 12.05 2.61 -7.47
CA ILE A 78 12.09 4.02 -7.10
C ILE A 78 13.54 4.43 -6.92
N TYR A 79 13.96 5.46 -7.63
CA TYR A 79 15.32 6.00 -7.58
C TYR A 79 15.29 7.44 -7.09
N ILE A 80 16.29 7.83 -6.33
CA ILE A 80 16.59 9.22 -5.99
C ILE A 80 17.70 9.75 -6.90
N LEU A 81 17.54 10.98 -7.38
CA LEU A 81 18.62 11.68 -8.10
C LEU A 81 19.56 12.34 -7.07
N LYS A 82 20.79 11.84 -6.96
CA LYS A 82 21.82 12.36 -6.07
C LYS A 82 23.12 12.57 -6.87
N ASN A 83 23.71 13.76 -6.81
CA ASN A 83 24.94 14.11 -7.56
C ASN A 83 24.86 13.77 -9.06
N GLY A 84 23.71 14.01 -9.68
CA GLY A 84 23.48 13.76 -11.09
C GLY A 84 23.28 12.28 -11.48
N GLN A 85 23.24 11.36 -10.51
CA GLN A 85 23.06 9.93 -10.74
C GLN A 85 21.81 9.39 -10.03
N PHE A 86 21.13 8.41 -10.62
CA PHE A 86 20.01 7.70 -10.03
C PHE A 86 20.51 6.59 -9.09
N ARG A 87 20.19 6.72 -7.79
CA ARG A 87 20.43 5.70 -6.77
C ARG A 87 19.12 5.01 -6.43
N LEU A 88 19.10 3.70 -6.46
CA LEU A 88 17.93 2.89 -6.08
C LEU A 88 17.58 3.11 -4.60
N LEU A 89 16.33 3.44 -4.32
CA LEU A 89 15.76 3.55 -2.98
C LEU A 89 14.89 2.36 -2.63
N TYR A 90 14.12 1.89 -3.60
CA TYR A 90 13.15 0.80 -3.41
C TYR A 90 13.04 -0.04 -4.67
N GLN A 91 12.95 -1.33 -4.46
CA GLN A 91 12.57 -2.30 -5.48
C GLN A 91 11.50 -3.20 -4.88
N GLY A 92 10.36 -3.26 -5.53
CA GLY A 92 9.24 -4.10 -5.17
C GLY A 92 8.70 -4.84 -6.38
N GLU A 93 8.14 -5.98 -6.10
CA GLU A 93 7.50 -6.85 -7.05
C GLU A 93 6.09 -7.16 -6.56
N ASN A 94 5.11 -7.09 -7.43
CA ASN A 94 3.78 -7.57 -7.19
C ASN A 94 3.49 -8.67 -8.21
N ILE A 95 3.47 -9.90 -7.73
CA ILE A 95 3.06 -11.06 -8.52
C ILE A 95 1.56 -11.20 -8.33
N GLU A 96 0.79 -11.01 -9.39
CA GLU A 96 -0.66 -11.18 -9.39
C GLU A 96 -1.03 -12.66 -9.38
N GLY A 97 -0.77 -13.35 -8.27
CA GLY A 97 -1.31 -14.67 -8.02
C GLY A 97 -2.29 -14.60 -6.87
N ASP A 98 -1.87 -13.84 -5.84
CA ASP A 98 -2.62 -13.70 -4.60
C ASP A 98 -3.39 -12.37 -4.52
N PHE A 99 -2.94 -11.33 -5.25
CA PHE A 99 -3.52 -9.98 -5.19
C PHE A 99 -3.63 -9.33 -6.57
N GLU A 100 -4.80 -8.75 -6.85
CA GLU A 100 -5.01 -7.81 -7.94
C GLU A 100 -4.45 -6.44 -7.55
N PHE A 101 -3.66 -5.83 -8.43
CA PHE A 101 -3.16 -4.47 -8.26
C PHE A 101 -4.26 -3.46 -8.68
N LEU A 102 -4.86 -2.77 -7.70
CA LEU A 102 -5.89 -1.77 -7.96
C LEU A 102 -5.32 -0.38 -8.24
N GLY A 103 -4.13 -0.07 -7.75
CA GLY A 103 -3.48 1.21 -7.99
C GLY A 103 -2.41 1.57 -6.98
N ASP A 104 -1.77 2.72 -7.20
CA ASP A 104 -0.81 3.31 -6.27
C ASP A 104 -0.98 4.82 -6.14
N THR A 105 -0.57 5.37 -5.02
CA THR A 105 -0.60 6.80 -4.77
C THR A 105 0.62 7.29 -4.00
N LEU A 106 0.92 8.59 -4.17
CA LEU A 106 1.92 9.30 -3.37
C LEU A 106 1.20 10.35 -2.53
N ARG A 107 1.05 10.09 -1.23
CA ARG A 107 0.39 11.00 -0.30
C ARG A 107 0.99 10.89 1.09
N ASP A 108 0.91 11.94 1.87
CA ASP A 108 1.26 11.94 3.29
C ASP A 108 0.24 11.06 4.04
N ILE A 109 0.71 9.98 4.64
CA ILE A 109 -0.12 9.02 5.37
C ILE A 109 0.01 9.20 6.88
N ASN A 110 1.24 9.50 7.36
CA ASN A 110 1.55 9.59 8.77
C ASN A 110 1.48 11.01 9.35
N GLY A 111 1.24 12.03 8.50
CA GLY A 111 1.11 13.42 8.90
C GLY A 111 2.43 14.09 9.24
N ASP A 112 3.52 13.70 8.58
CA ASP A 112 4.85 14.29 8.77
C ASP A 112 5.19 15.38 7.71
N GLY A 113 4.31 15.57 6.72
CA GLY A 113 4.45 16.56 5.66
C GLY A 113 5.19 16.04 4.41
N TYR A 114 5.71 14.84 4.44
CA TYR A 114 6.30 14.16 3.28
C TYR A 114 5.31 13.17 2.68
N LYS A 115 5.44 12.91 1.40
CA LYS A 115 4.58 11.92 0.77
C LYS A 115 5.20 10.53 0.92
N ASP A 116 4.35 9.59 1.25
CA ASP A 116 4.64 8.17 1.33
C ASP A 116 4.16 7.48 0.06
N TYR A 117 4.63 6.27 -0.17
CA TYR A 117 4.15 5.44 -1.26
C TYR A 117 3.14 4.42 -0.75
N VAL A 118 1.97 4.39 -1.37
CA VAL A 118 0.86 3.53 -0.97
C VAL A 118 0.41 2.71 -2.16
N ILE A 119 0.39 1.40 -1.99
CA ILE A 119 -0.10 0.42 -2.97
C ILE A 119 -1.45 -0.10 -2.47
N HIS A 120 -2.46 -0.09 -3.34
CA HIS A 120 -3.77 -0.65 -3.08
C HIS A 120 -3.92 -1.97 -3.84
N LEU A 121 -4.18 -3.03 -3.09
CA LEU A 121 -4.30 -4.40 -3.57
C LEU A 121 -5.65 -4.98 -3.15
N TYR A 122 -6.16 -5.93 -3.95
CA TYR A 122 -7.31 -6.75 -3.59
C TYR A 122 -6.97 -8.22 -3.76
N PRO A 123 -7.30 -9.12 -2.81
CA PRO A 123 -7.06 -10.55 -2.98
C PRO A 123 -7.82 -11.10 -4.18
N SER A 124 -7.14 -11.86 -5.02
CA SER A 124 -7.72 -12.50 -6.21
C SER A 124 -8.68 -13.64 -5.86
N SER A 125 -8.63 -14.13 -4.63
CA SER A 125 -9.49 -15.22 -4.12
C SER A 125 -9.87 -14.95 -2.65
N GLY A 126 -10.97 -15.55 -2.22
CA GLY A 126 -11.48 -15.50 -0.85
C GLY A 126 -12.88 -14.92 -0.76
N CYS A 127 -13.51 -15.15 0.41
CA CYS A 127 -14.74 -14.45 0.79
C CYS A 127 -14.35 -13.12 1.46
N CYS A 128 -15.29 -12.25 1.60
CA CYS A 128 -15.18 -11.14 2.53
C CYS A 128 -14.37 -9.94 2.00
N ARG A 129 -14.77 -8.76 2.43
CA ARG A 129 -14.19 -7.50 1.98
C ARG A 129 -12.77 -7.33 2.52
N ARG A 130 -11.79 -7.26 1.64
CA ARG A 130 -10.38 -7.17 2.01
C ARG A 130 -9.61 -6.26 1.06
N ASN A 131 -9.69 -4.96 1.28
CA ASN A 131 -8.79 -4.02 0.63
C ASN A 131 -7.47 -4.01 1.41
N VAL A 132 -6.37 -4.36 0.75
CA VAL A 132 -5.05 -4.41 1.34
C VAL A 132 -4.25 -3.20 0.88
N TYR A 133 -3.72 -2.45 1.84
CA TYR A 133 -2.89 -1.28 1.57
C TYR A 133 -1.49 -1.53 2.09
N ARG A 134 -0.50 -1.56 1.18
CA ARG A 134 0.91 -1.60 1.54
C ARG A 134 1.44 -0.18 1.54
N VAL A 135 1.96 0.24 2.67
CA VAL A 135 2.47 1.61 2.90
C VAL A 135 3.97 1.56 3.12
N LEU A 136 4.69 2.36 2.34
CA LEU A 136 6.11 2.62 2.52
C LEU A 136 6.26 4.08 2.93
N LEU A 137 6.57 4.32 4.20
CA LEU A 137 6.83 5.66 4.72
C LEU A 137 8.21 6.14 4.26
N PHE A 138 8.27 7.38 3.80
CA PHE A 138 9.53 7.99 3.39
C PHE A 138 10.22 8.69 4.57
N ASP A 139 11.47 8.29 4.85
CA ASP A 139 12.33 8.98 5.82
C ASP A 139 13.18 10.04 5.09
N PRO A 140 12.87 11.33 5.23
CA PRO A 140 13.61 12.41 4.57
C PRO A 140 15.04 12.57 5.09
N HIS A 141 15.31 12.24 6.35
CA HIS A 141 16.63 12.37 6.96
C HIS A 141 17.61 11.35 6.40
N ARG A 142 17.13 10.14 6.18
CA ARG A 142 17.93 9.05 5.61
C ARG A 142 17.79 8.98 4.08
N SER A 143 16.82 9.70 3.51
CA SER A 143 16.45 9.62 2.09
C SER A 143 16.21 8.16 1.66
N GLN A 144 15.34 7.47 2.38
CA GLN A 144 15.00 6.06 2.13
C GLN A 144 13.57 5.76 2.56
N PHE A 145 13.02 4.65 2.09
CA PHE A 145 11.77 4.12 2.61
C PHE A 145 12.02 3.24 3.84
N GLY A 146 11.07 3.22 4.76
CA GLY A 146 10.99 2.25 5.84
C GLY A 146 10.53 0.88 5.37
N GLU A 147 10.29 0.00 6.32
CA GLU A 147 9.70 -1.31 6.06
C GLU A 147 8.26 -1.16 5.56
N VAL A 148 7.83 -2.11 4.72
CA VAL A 148 6.46 -2.16 4.23
C VAL A 148 5.53 -2.46 5.42
N GLN A 149 4.52 -1.61 5.59
CA GLN A 149 3.45 -1.83 6.56
C GLN A 149 2.17 -2.15 5.80
N GLU A 150 1.46 -3.19 6.22
CA GLU A 150 0.24 -3.66 5.57
C GLU A 150 -0.97 -3.38 6.47
N PHE A 151 -2.04 -2.84 5.87
CA PHE A 151 -3.30 -2.54 6.54
C PHE A 151 -4.47 -3.11 5.74
N ILE A 152 -5.46 -3.61 6.44
CA ILE A 152 -6.69 -4.15 5.86
C ILE A 152 -7.82 -3.14 6.05
N ASN A 153 -8.52 -2.80 4.97
CA ASN A 153 -9.65 -1.86 4.95
C ASN A 153 -9.41 -0.55 5.73
N PRO A 154 -8.25 0.14 5.56
CA PRO A 154 -7.91 1.31 6.36
C PRO A 154 -8.57 2.59 5.83
N THR A 155 -8.89 3.49 6.76
CA THR A 155 -9.13 4.91 6.50
C THR A 155 -8.04 5.72 7.18
N PHE A 156 -7.23 6.43 6.42
CA PHE A 156 -6.10 7.20 6.93
C PHE A 156 -6.51 8.64 7.25
N TYR A 157 -6.15 9.12 8.44
CA TYR A 157 -6.35 10.49 8.92
C TYR A 157 -5.00 11.17 9.23
N PRO A 158 -4.22 11.62 8.21
CA PRO A 158 -2.86 12.12 8.40
C PRO A 158 -2.77 13.26 9.42
N ARG A 159 -3.68 14.26 9.34
CA ARG A 159 -3.69 15.41 10.27
C ARG A 159 -3.86 14.99 11.73
N ARG A 160 -4.47 13.87 12.00
CA ARG A 160 -4.69 13.32 13.35
C ARG A 160 -3.67 12.25 13.70
N LYS A 161 -2.84 11.85 12.73
CA LYS A 161 -1.90 10.73 12.82
C LYS A 161 -2.61 9.42 13.19
N LEU A 162 -3.81 9.20 12.68
CA LEU A 162 -4.64 8.03 12.99
C LEU A 162 -4.92 7.19 11.75
N ILE A 163 -5.07 5.89 12.00
CA ILE A 163 -5.57 4.90 11.06
C ILE A 163 -6.75 4.22 11.74
N LEU A 164 -7.90 4.27 11.12
CA LEU A 164 -9.08 3.53 11.55
C LEU A 164 -9.47 2.57 10.44
N GLY A 165 -9.96 1.39 10.79
CA GLY A 165 -10.39 0.44 9.76
C GLY A 165 -11.24 -0.69 10.32
N VAL A 166 -11.51 -1.64 9.45
CA VAL A 166 -12.26 -2.87 9.73
C VAL A 166 -11.35 -4.04 9.43
N GLU A 167 -11.23 -4.99 10.34
CA GLU A 167 -10.45 -6.20 10.11
C GLU A 167 -11.07 -7.10 9.05
N TYR A 168 -10.27 -8.06 8.57
CA TYR A 168 -10.70 -9.06 7.60
C TYR A 168 -11.59 -10.12 8.25
N GLY A 169 -12.69 -10.45 7.60
CA GLY A 169 -13.58 -11.54 7.98
C GLY A 169 -15.04 -11.30 7.61
N GLN A 170 -15.94 -12.07 8.21
CA GLN A 170 -17.37 -12.03 7.88
C GLN A 170 -18.04 -10.71 8.36
N PRO A 171 -19.04 -10.21 7.63
CA PRO A 171 -19.75 -9.01 8.01
C PRO A 171 -20.45 -9.19 9.36
N GLY A 172 -20.23 -8.22 10.27
CA GLY A 172 -20.77 -8.24 11.61
C GLY A 172 -20.00 -9.10 12.63
N GLU A 173 -18.89 -9.73 12.24
CA GLU A 173 -18.09 -10.61 13.10
C GLU A 173 -16.68 -10.08 13.36
N VAL A 174 -16.23 -9.10 12.58
CA VAL A 174 -14.87 -8.53 12.65
C VAL A 174 -14.82 -7.26 13.48
N PRO A 175 -13.71 -6.96 14.17
CA PRO A 175 -13.57 -5.71 14.90
C PRO A 175 -13.27 -4.51 14.02
N LEU A 176 -13.58 -3.33 14.55
CA LEU A 176 -12.93 -2.09 14.14
C LEU A 176 -11.60 -1.97 14.85
N TYR A 177 -10.61 -1.38 14.18
CA TYR A 177 -9.32 -1.07 14.79
C TYR A 177 -9.01 0.42 14.73
N LYS A 178 -8.14 0.87 15.63
CA LYS A 178 -7.58 2.20 15.64
C LYS A 178 -6.11 2.16 16.02
N PHE A 179 -5.30 2.65 15.13
CA PHE A 179 -3.85 2.79 15.32
C PHE A 179 -3.46 4.27 15.27
N ARG A 180 -2.28 4.56 15.81
CA ARG A 180 -1.67 5.89 15.76
C ARG A 180 -0.26 5.79 15.21
N TRP A 181 0.06 6.70 14.29
CA TRP A 181 1.42 6.89 13.84
C TRP A 181 2.29 7.50 14.93
N ASN A 182 3.40 6.85 15.23
CA ASN A 182 4.47 7.27 16.13
C ASN A 182 5.78 7.32 15.33
N GLY A 183 6.00 8.43 14.61
CA GLY A 183 7.03 8.51 13.58
C GLY A 183 6.77 7.51 12.45
N MET A 184 7.69 6.58 12.27
CA MET A 184 7.61 5.51 11.27
C MET A 184 7.01 4.19 11.80
N LYS A 185 6.57 4.18 13.06
CA LYS A 185 5.94 3.02 13.71
C LYS A 185 4.47 3.29 13.98
N ILE A 186 3.73 2.25 14.29
CA ILE A 186 2.35 2.34 14.72
C ILE A 186 2.20 1.86 16.14
N ASP A 187 1.34 2.55 16.91
CA ASP A 187 0.88 2.15 18.22
C ASP A 187 -0.58 1.73 18.11
N THR A 188 -0.93 0.57 18.65
CA THR A 188 -2.33 0.13 18.78
C THR A 188 -3.01 0.94 19.86
N ILE A 189 -4.17 1.54 19.54
CA ILE A 189 -4.96 2.32 20.49
C ILE A 189 -6.11 1.47 21.04
N GLU A 190 -6.92 0.91 20.15
CA GLU A 190 -8.11 0.12 20.56
C GLU A 190 -8.63 -0.75 19.42
N PHE A 191 -9.38 -1.76 19.80
CA PHE A 191 -10.30 -2.50 18.94
C PHE A 191 -11.72 -2.34 19.47
N ILE A 192 -12.72 -2.34 18.58
CA ILE A 192 -14.14 -2.35 18.93
C ILE A 192 -14.76 -3.59 18.33
N HIS A 193 -15.20 -4.49 19.17
CA HIS A 193 -15.86 -5.74 18.80
C HIS A 193 -17.37 -5.60 18.97
N ILE A 194 -18.16 -6.37 18.23
CA ILE A 194 -19.57 -6.60 18.51
C ILE A 194 -19.65 -7.62 19.65
N LEU A 195 -20.29 -7.26 20.74
CA LEU A 195 -20.42 -8.17 21.89
C LEU A 195 -21.42 -9.28 21.58
N ASN A 196 -20.95 -10.51 21.56
CA ASN A 196 -21.72 -11.68 21.15
C ASN A 196 -22.97 -11.86 22.02
N GLY A 197 -24.11 -12.18 21.38
CA GLY A 197 -25.41 -12.41 22.06
C GLY A 197 -26.10 -11.16 22.59
N LYS A 198 -25.53 -9.94 22.43
CA LYS A 198 -26.13 -8.69 22.94
C LYS A 198 -26.25 -7.65 21.83
N LYS A 199 -27.36 -7.66 21.12
CA LYS A 199 -27.67 -6.69 20.05
C LYS A 199 -27.46 -5.24 20.53
N GLY A 200 -26.67 -4.44 19.78
CA GLY A 200 -26.40 -3.05 20.11
C GLY A 200 -25.42 -2.84 21.28
N ARG A 201 -24.67 -3.85 21.67
CA ARG A 201 -23.58 -3.74 22.64
C ARG A 201 -22.25 -4.03 21.97
N TYR A 202 -21.25 -3.28 22.36
CA TYR A 202 -19.91 -3.36 21.78
C TYR A 202 -18.88 -3.49 22.90
N LEU A 203 -17.71 -4.00 22.59
CA LEU A 203 -16.63 -4.15 23.55
C LEU A 203 -15.38 -3.41 23.02
N ARG A 204 -14.79 -2.55 23.84
CA ARG A 204 -13.51 -1.92 23.59
C ARG A 204 -12.40 -2.73 24.25
N THR A 205 -11.40 -3.11 23.47
CA THR A 205 -10.18 -3.82 23.94
C THR A 205 -8.93 -3.09 23.47
N THR A 206 -7.75 -3.49 23.96
CA THR A 206 -6.44 -2.98 23.53
C THR A 206 -5.74 -3.90 22.53
N HIS A 207 -6.31 -5.07 22.27
CA HIS A 207 -5.78 -6.06 21.33
C HIS A 207 -6.94 -6.76 20.63
N ASP A 208 -6.67 -7.29 19.45
CA ASP A 208 -7.64 -8.10 18.73
C ASP A 208 -7.81 -9.45 19.43
N MET A 209 -9.03 -9.97 19.39
CA MET A 209 -9.36 -11.25 20.02
C MET A 209 -10.57 -11.90 19.38
N TYR A 210 -10.59 -13.21 19.41
CA TYR A 210 -11.68 -14.00 18.88
C TYR A 210 -12.76 -14.21 19.95
N LEU A 211 -14.04 -13.94 19.61
CA LEU A 211 -15.23 -14.10 20.45
C LEU A 211 -15.09 -13.49 21.87
N PRO A 212 -14.82 -12.17 21.98
CA PRO A 212 -14.63 -11.53 23.28
C PRO A 212 -15.89 -11.53 24.13
N THR A 213 -15.72 -11.57 25.44
CA THR A 213 -16.76 -11.48 26.45
C THR A 213 -16.77 -10.10 27.13
N ALA A 214 -17.77 -9.81 27.94
CA ALA A 214 -17.86 -8.54 28.66
C ALA A 214 -16.72 -8.33 29.68
N GLU A 215 -16.00 -9.40 30.07
CA GLU A 215 -14.89 -9.36 31.03
C GLU A 215 -13.58 -8.95 30.38
N ASP A 216 -13.48 -9.06 29.06
CA ASP A 216 -12.24 -8.83 28.31
C ASP A 216 -11.96 -7.32 28.03
N GLY A 217 -12.90 -6.42 28.40
CA GLY A 217 -12.74 -5.00 28.13
C GLY A 217 -13.85 -4.12 28.64
N ILE A 218 -14.01 -2.96 28.00
CA ILE A 218 -15.01 -1.95 28.37
C ILE A 218 -16.24 -2.08 27.49
N VAL A 219 -17.39 -2.39 28.09
CA VAL A 219 -18.67 -2.51 27.38
C VAL A 219 -19.19 -1.12 26.98
N LEU A 220 -19.49 -0.94 25.70
CA LEU A 220 -20.02 0.29 25.12
C LEU A 220 -21.47 0.10 24.70
N LYS A 221 -22.28 1.16 24.88
CA LYS A 221 -23.71 1.23 24.44
C LYS A 221 -23.82 1.59 22.93
N SER A 222 -22.79 2.10 22.34
CA SER A 222 -22.76 2.48 20.92
C SER A 222 -21.32 2.51 20.41
N VAL A 223 -21.14 2.36 19.09
CA VAL A 223 -19.84 2.55 18.44
C VAL A 223 -19.44 4.03 18.55
N PRO A 224 -18.17 4.35 18.88
CA PRO A 224 -17.68 5.71 18.91
C PRO A 224 -17.91 6.44 17.57
N LYS A 225 -18.27 7.74 17.65
CA LYS A 225 -18.71 8.50 16.47
C LYS A 225 -17.66 8.53 15.34
N GLU A 226 -16.38 8.54 15.68
CA GLU A 226 -15.29 8.63 14.72
C GLU A 226 -15.18 7.45 13.76
N TYR A 227 -15.71 6.27 14.13
CA TYR A 227 -15.74 5.12 13.25
C TYR A 227 -16.87 5.15 12.22
N ARG A 228 -17.88 5.98 12.42
CA ARG A 228 -19.09 5.98 11.56
C ARG A 228 -18.84 6.51 10.15
N SER A 229 -17.71 7.19 9.93
CA SER A 229 -17.33 7.80 8.66
C SER A 229 -16.19 7.06 7.95
N ILE A 230 -15.71 5.92 8.50
CA ILE A 230 -14.69 5.14 7.82
C ILE A 230 -15.25 4.36 6.64
N GLU A 231 -14.39 4.03 5.70
CA GLU A 231 -14.72 3.04 4.67
C GLU A 231 -15.07 1.71 5.33
N ASP A 232 -15.99 0.96 4.73
CA ASP A 232 -16.43 -0.35 5.19
C ASP A 232 -17.10 -0.42 6.59
N PHE A 233 -17.49 0.71 7.20
CA PHE A 233 -18.25 0.70 8.46
C PHE A 233 -19.54 -0.15 8.37
N ALA A 234 -20.20 -0.16 7.21
CA ALA A 234 -21.38 -0.99 6.96
C ALA A 234 -21.07 -2.49 7.09
N TRP A 235 -19.88 -2.91 6.69
CA TRP A 235 -19.41 -4.29 6.83
C TRP A 235 -19.26 -4.71 8.29
N PHE A 236 -18.65 -3.85 9.12
CA PHE A 236 -18.63 -4.05 10.57
C PHE A 236 -20.04 -4.20 11.17
N MET A 237 -21.01 -3.44 10.65
CA MET A 237 -22.40 -3.49 11.13
C MET A 237 -23.22 -4.66 10.57
N GLY A 238 -22.62 -5.55 9.79
CA GLY A 238 -23.31 -6.67 9.14
C GLY A 238 -24.27 -6.25 8.03
N LYS A 239 -24.03 -5.08 7.39
CA LYS A 239 -24.82 -4.54 6.28
C LYS A 239 -23.98 -4.58 5.00
N TYR A 240 -24.52 -5.18 3.95
CA TYR A 240 -23.86 -5.36 2.64
C TYR A 240 -24.87 -5.31 1.51
#